data_7cc10a5d90d31c96cdf8b55f2895fc9b
#
_entry.id   7cc10a5d90d31c96cdf8b55f2895fc9b
#
_cell.length_a   1.000
_cell.length_b   1.000
_cell.length_c   1.000
_cell.angle_alpha   90.00
_cell.angle_beta   90.00
_cell.angle_gamma   90.00
#
_symmetry.space_group_name_H-M   'P 1'
#
loop_
_entity.id
_entity.type
_entity.pdbx_description
1 polymer ?
#
loop_
_entity_poly.entity_id
_entity_poly.type
_entity_poly.pdbx_seq_one_letter_code
_entity_poly.pdbx_strand_id
1 'polypeptide(L)'
;GDSVYEKLKSGGFIRDQIDFDAMAVVWAKRNRFLWQGPTLHVIVTTLRCNHRCLYCHASALGMADSSTDMTEETARKVVDRIFENPSSALTIEFQGGEPLANWPVVRFIVEYAHEKNKTAGKSLWLNLVTNLSLMDDEKLDWLLKRGVNFCTSIDGPAALHDRNRPWSSGASHAETVKWFKKIDSKTRSKMFRIDALLTVTRLSLSQPRQIVDEYAAIGARGVFLRPLNPYGMAVATWNKIGYGPEEFLAFYAKAIDRVLEINEERTLRRPFFEQTARLYLAKILTDDDPNYLDLRSPCGAGIGQMAYNWDGSVYTCDEGRMLNRMGDDTFLIGKAGEGTYAESAGHPVVRALAVASNLDNQIEC
;
A
#
# COMPACT_ATOMS: atom_id res chain seq x y z
N GLY A 1 -23.90 2.03 -43.23
CA GLY A 1 -23.21 3.32 -43.23
C GLY A 1 -23.52 4.10 -41.95
N ASP A 2 -24.81 4.29 -41.69
CA ASP A 2 -25.27 5.16 -40.59
C ASP A 2 -24.89 4.68 -39.19
N SER A 3 -24.90 3.38 -38.95
CA SER A 3 -24.54 2.80 -37.60
C SER A 3 -23.08 3.01 -37.24
N VAL A 4 -22.17 2.95 -38.20
CA VAL A 4 -20.73 3.18 -37.95
C VAL A 4 -20.47 4.68 -37.74
N TYR A 5 -21.09 5.54 -38.55
CA TYR A 5 -20.98 6.97 -38.41
C TYR A 5 -21.47 7.43 -37.04
N GLU A 6 -22.65 7.00 -36.60
CA GLU A 6 -23.18 7.34 -35.28
C GLU A 6 -22.30 6.85 -34.12
N LYS A 7 -21.69 5.66 -34.25
CA LYS A 7 -20.71 5.15 -33.28
C LYS A 7 -19.45 6.00 -33.24
N LEU A 8 -18.92 6.39 -34.39
CA LEU A 8 -17.74 7.25 -34.48
C LEU A 8 -18.06 8.66 -33.92
N LYS A 9 -19.22 9.19 -34.24
CA LYS A 9 -19.70 10.47 -33.72
C LYS A 9 -19.85 10.46 -32.21
N SER A 10 -20.55 9.46 -31.66
CA SER A 10 -20.73 9.31 -30.20
C SER A 10 -19.44 9.03 -29.46
N GLY A 11 -18.47 8.39 -30.12
CA GLY A 11 -17.12 8.15 -29.59
C GLY A 11 -16.16 9.34 -29.69
N GLY A 12 -16.61 10.49 -30.27
CA GLY A 12 -15.78 11.68 -30.43
C GLY A 12 -14.71 11.57 -31.54
N PHE A 13 -14.86 10.64 -32.49
CA PHE A 13 -13.93 10.47 -33.61
C PHE A 13 -14.23 11.35 -34.82
N ILE A 14 -15.37 12.06 -34.84
CA ILE A 14 -15.76 12.96 -35.92
C ILE A 14 -15.53 14.39 -35.43
N ARG A 15 -14.47 15.04 -35.90
CA ARG A 15 -14.01 16.34 -35.42
C ARG A 15 -15.08 17.44 -35.46
N ASP A 16 -15.80 17.54 -36.55
CA ASP A 16 -16.80 18.62 -36.76
C ASP A 16 -18.08 18.40 -35.96
N GLN A 17 -18.19 17.29 -35.24
CA GLN A 17 -19.35 16.93 -34.42
C GLN A 17 -18.99 16.79 -32.93
N ILE A 18 -17.77 17.19 -32.55
CA ILE A 18 -17.32 17.12 -31.15
C ILE A 18 -17.94 18.29 -30.39
N ASP A 19 -18.71 17.97 -29.35
CA ASP A 19 -19.06 18.91 -28.31
C ASP A 19 -17.91 19.04 -27.31
N PHE A 20 -17.04 20.02 -27.51
CA PHE A 20 -15.87 20.25 -26.69
C PHE A 20 -16.23 20.60 -25.24
N ASP A 21 -17.34 21.29 -25.01
CA ASP A 21 -17.78 21.65 -23.65
C ASP A 21 -18.25 20.42 -22.90
N ALA A 22 -19.06 19.57 -23.54
CA ALA A 22 -19.47 18.29 -22.97
C ALA A 22 -18.27 17.37 -22.69
N MET A 23 -17.31 17.29 -23.62
CA MET A 23 -16.07 16.54 -23.42
C MET A 23 -15.25 17.10 -22.26
N ALA A 24 -15.11 18.41 -22.14
CA ALA A 24 -14.39 19.04 -21.03
C ALA A 24 -15.01 18.69 -19.68
N VAL A 25 -16.34 18.68 -19.58
CA VAL A 25 -17.08 18.28 -18.37
C VAL A 25 -16.79 16.80 -18.02
N VAL A 26 -16.88 15.91 -19.01
CA VAL A 26 -16.60 14.48 -18.82
C VAL A 26 -15.16 14.28 -18.38
N TRP A 27 -14.22 14.96 -19.02
CA TRP A 27 -12.79 14.88 -18.73
C TRP A 27 -12.47 15.44 -17.34
N ALA A 28 -13.03 16.58 -16.98
CA ALA A 28 -12.89 17.16 -15.63
C ALA A 28 -13.44 16.23 -14.55
N LYS A 29 -14.60 15.59 -14.79
CA LYS A 29 -15.17 14.58 -13.88
C LYS A 29 -14.25 13.36 -13.73
N ARG A 30 -13.73 12.84 -14.84
CA ARG A 30 -12.82 11.68 -14.84
C ARG A 30 -11.51 11.96 -14.10
N ASN A 31 -10.99 13.19 -14.23
CA ASN A 31 -9.71 13.59 -13.65
C ASN A 31 -9.86 14.38 -12.32
N ARG A 32 -11.05 14.43 -11.74
CA ARG A 32 -11.30 15.18 -10.48
C ARG A 32 -10.41 14.75 -9.31
N PHE A 33 -9.92 13.51 -9.32
CA PHE A 33 -9.01 12.98 -8.31
C PHE A 33 -7.69 13.77 -8.21
N LEU A 34 -7.26 14.44 -9.26
CA LEU A 34 -6.09 15.31 -9.27
C LEU A 34 -6.22 16.50 -8.29
N TRP A 35 -7.46 16.92 -8.01
CA TRP A 35 -7.78 18.11 -7.22
C TRP A 35 -8.33 17.77 -5.83
N GLN A 36 -8.63 16.52 -5.56
CA GLN A 36 -9.25 16.10 -4.30
C GLN A 36 -8.26 15.96 -3.13
N GLY A 37 -6.95 16.00 -3.42
CA GLY A 37 -5.90 15.71 -2.46
C GLY A 37 -5.71 14.20 -2.21
N PRO A 38 -4.58 13.81 -1.63
CA PRO A 38 -4.27 12.42 -1.34
C PRO A 38 -5.25 11.82 -0.34
N THR A 39 -5.65 10.58 -0.60
CA THR A 39 -6.50 9.82 0.32
C THR A 39 -5.69 8.90 1.22
N LEU A 40 -4.47 8.52 0.82
CA LEU A 40 -3.58 7.66 1.59
C LEU A 40 -2.45 8.47 2.22
N HIS A 41 -2.32 8.35 3.53
CA HIS A 41 -1.26 8.96 4.33
C HIS A 41 -0.51 7.88 5.09
N VAL A 42 0.72 7.58 4.65
CA VAL A 42 1.60 6.60 5.29
C VAL A 42 2.38 7.29 6.41
N ILE A 43 2.28 6.79 7.64
CA ILE A 43 3.03 7.30 8.80
C ILE A 43 4.04 6.26 9.27
N VAL A 44 5.31 6.63 9.26
CA VAL A 44 6.40 5.85 9.83
C VAL A 44 6.61 6.27 11.28
N THR A 45 6.08 5.48 12.20
CA THR A 45 6.19 5.79 13.63
C THR A 45 7.55 5.44 14.24
N THR A 46 8.29 4.55 13.58
CA THR A 46 9.65 4.14 13.94
C THR A 46 10.26 3.27 12.83
N LEU A 47 11.59 3.24 12.71
CA LEU A 47 12.28 2.23 11.91
C LEU A 47 12.76 1.03 12.73
N ARG A 48 12.56 1.01 14.04
CA ARG A 48 12.88 -0.18 14.84
C ARG A 48 12.04 -1.37 14.39
N CYS A 49 12.69 -2.52 14.25
CA CYS A 49 12.02 -3.77 13.94
C CYS A 49 12.72 -4.94 14.61
N ASN A 50 11.95 -5.89 15.09
CA ASN A 50 12.45 -7.12 15.66
C ASN A 50 12.69 -8.23 14.64
N HIS A 51 12.35 -8.01 13.36
CA HIS A 51 12.71 -8.86 12.22
C HIS A 51 13.92 -8.31 11.44
N ARG A 52 14.54 -9.20 10.65
CA ARG A 52 15.67 -8.91 9.75
C ARG A 52 15.39 -9.41 8.34
N CYS A 53 14.27 -8.97 7.76
CA CYS A 53 13.85 -9.40 6.43
C CYS A 53 14.94 -9.11 5.38
N LEU A 54 15.26 -10.11 4.55
CA LEU A 54 16.31 -10.00 3.52
C LEU A 54 16.03 -8.87 2.51
N TYR A 55 14.76 -8.61 2.24
CA TYR A 55 14.28 -7.60 1.29
C TYR A 55 13.75 -6.32 1.95
N CYS A 56 14.08 -6.02 3.20
CA CYS A 56 13.49 -4.88 3.91
C CYS A 56 13.67 -3.57 3.15
N HIS A 57 12.62 -3.10 2.50
CA HIS A 57 12.62 -1.84 1.74
C HIS A 57 12.74 -0.62 2.66
N ALA A 58 12.18 -0.72 3.88
CA ALA A 58 12.19 0.37 4.86
C ALA A 58 13.56 0.62 5.52
N SER A 59 14.58 -0.21 5.27
CA SER A 59 15.89 -0.13 5.96
C SER A 59 15.74 -0.16 7.49
N ALA A 60 14.98 -1.12 8.00
CA ALA A 60 14.67 -1.23 9.41
C ALA A 60 15.92 -1.32 10.30
N LEU A 61 15.84 -0.68 11.46
CA LEU A 61 16.88 -0.62 12.49
C LEU A 61 16.63 -1.67 13.58
N GLY A 62 17.63 -1.87 14.44
CA GLY A 62 17.51 -2.76 15.59
C GLY A 62 16.57 -2.22 16.66
N MET A 63 15.99 -3.11 17.46
CA MET A 63 15.08 -2.74 18.54
C MET A 63 15.69 -1.79 19.59
N ALA A 64 17.02 -1.80 19.77
CA ALA A 64 17.71 -0.92 20.69
C ALA A 64 17.92 0.51 20.16
N ASP A 65 17.73 0.73 18.86
CA ASP A 65 17.96 2.04 18.24
C ASP A 65 16.67 2.87 18.20
N SER A 66 16.42 3.64 19.23
CA SER A 66 15.25 4.53 19.33
C SER A 66 15.43 5.89 18.64
N SER A 67 16.53 6.12 17.92
CA SER A 67 16.81 7.41 17.25
C SER A 67 15.77 7.78 16.18
N THR A 68 15.02 6.80 15.71
CA THR A 68 13.96 6.96 14.72
C THR A 68 12.56 6.80 15.30
N ASP A 69 12.39 6.93 16.60
CA ASP A 69 11.07 6.91 17.22
C ASP A 69 10.39 8.28 17.06
N MET A 70 9.23 8.29 16.45
CA MET A 70 8.38 9.49 16.41
C MET A 70 7.95 9.87 17.82
N THR A 71 8.01 11.17 18.13
CA THR A 71 7.47 11.72 19.38
C THR A 71 5.98 12.02 19.25
N GLU A 72 5.26 12.14 20.37
CA GLU A 72 3.85 12.58 20.33
C GLU A 72 3.71 14.00 19.76
N GLU A 73 4.69 14.88 20.00
CA GLU A 73 4.70 16.22 19.41
C GLU A 73 4.76 16.17 17.89
N THR A 74 5.67 15.37 17.34
CA THR A 74 5.78 15.16 15.89
C THR A 74 4.51 14.50 15.33
N ALA A 75 4.00 13.49 16.01
CA ALA A 75 2.77 12.79 15.64
C ALA A 75 1.56 13.74 15.56
N ARG A 76 1.45 14.68 16.50
CA ARG A 76 0.41 15.72 16.50
C ARG A 76 0.52 16.59 15.24
N LYS A 77 1.71 17.11 14.94
CA LYS A 77 1.97 17.93 13.75
C LYS A 77 1.65 17.17 12.46
N VAL A 78 1.99 15.88 12.39
CA VAL A 78 1.67 15.02 11.22
C VAL A 78 0.16 14.85 11.06
N VAL A 79 -0.56 14.52 12.13
CA VAL A 79 -2.02 14.38 12.07
C VAL A 79 -2.69 15.70 11.71
N ASP A 80 -2.23 16.83 12.28
CA ASP A 80 -2.73 18.16 11.95
C ASP A 80 -2.58 18.43 10.44
N ARG A 81 -1.39 18.18 9.87
CA ARG A 81 -1.11 18.32 8.44
C ARG A 81 -2.02 17.42 7.57
N ILE A 82 -2.26 16.18 7.98
CA ILE A 82 -3.15 15.25 7.28
C ILE A 82 -4.58 15.81 7.23
N PHE A 83 -5.06 16.40 8.30
CA PHE A 83 -6.43 16.94 8.38
C PHE A 83 -6.61 18.29 7.65
N GLU A 84 -5.53 19.00 7.29
CA GLU A 84 -5.57 20.15 6.37
C GLU A 84 -5.95 19.74 4.93
N ASN A 85 -5.78 18.48 4.57
CA ASN A 85 -6.09 17.93 3.26
C ASN A 85 -7.59 18.12 2.92
N PRO A 86 -7.94 18.62 1.71
CA PRO A 86 -9.33 18.85 1.32
C PRO A 86 -10.15 17.58 1.07
N SER A 87 -9.52 16.40 0.92
CA SER A 87 -10.23 15.16 0.67
C SER A 87 -11.29 14.87 1.74
N SER A 88 -12.45 14.39 1.31
CA SER A 88 -13.52 13.91 2.20
C SER A 88 -13.25 12.52 2.78
N ALA A 89 -12.24 11.79 2.25
CA ALA A 89 -11.83 10.49 2.73
C ALA A 89 -10.34 10.50 3.07
N LEU A 90 -9.98 9.95 4.23
CA LEU A 90 -8.61 9.83 4.69
C LEU A 90 -8.33 8.38 5.11
N THR A 91 -7.25 7.82 4.62
CA THR A 91 -6.66 6.59 5.14
C THR A 91 -5.33 6.91 5.78
N ILE A 92 -5.20 6.67 7.07
CA ILE A 92 -3.92 6.73 7.78
C ILE A 92 -3.40 5.30 7.90
N GLU A 93 -2.23 5.06 7.32
CA GLU A 93 -1.59 3.75 7.33
C GLU A 93 -0.29 3.82 8.12
N PHE A 94 -0.22 3.04 9.19
CA PHE A 94 0.98 2.91 10.01
C PHE A 94 1.95 1.94 9.36
N GLN A 95 3.14 2.42 9.07
CA GLN A 95 4.25 1.65 8.53
C GLN A 95 5.56 1.94 9.28
N GLY A 96 6.68 1.46 8.73
CA GLY A 96 8.03 1.71 9.22
C GLY A 96 8.87 0.46 9.28
N GLY A 97 9.58 0.24 10.41
CA GLY A 97 10.15 -1.04 10.77
C GLY A 97 9.03 -1.97 11.26
N GLU A 98 8.72 -1.91 12.54
CA GLU A 98 7.52 -2.50 13.15
C GLU A 98 6.79 -1.41 13.95
N PRO A 99 5.62 -0.95 13.51
CA PRO A 99 4.92 0.15 14.19
C PRO A 99 4.60 -0.12 15.66
N LEU A 100 4.32 -1.37 16.02
CA LEU A 100 4.05 -1.76 17.40
C LEU A 100 5.27 -1.62 18.33
N ALA A 101 6.48 -1.41 17.80
CA ALA A 101 7.65 -1.06 18.59
C ALA A 101 7.56 0.36 19.20
N ASN A 102 6.75 1.23 18.58
CA ASN A 102 6.42 2.54 19.13
C ASN A 102 4.91 2.63 19.45
N TRP A 103 4.43 1.66 20.20
CA TRP A 103 3.02 1.51 20.57
C TRP A 103 2.38 2.77 21.19
N PRO A 104 3.05 3.51 22.09
CA PRO A 104 2.47 4.74 22.65
C PRO A 104 2.06 5.74 21.58
N VAL A 105 2.92 5.95 20.57
CA VAL A 105 2.67 6.91 19.48
C VAL A 105 1.59 6.40 18.52
N VAL A 106 1.55 5.10 18.22
CA VAL A 106 0.45 4.51 17.44
C VAL A 106 -0.89 4.77 18.13
N ARG A 107 -0.96 4.54 19.44
CA ARG A 107 -2.16 4.86 20.25
C ARG A 107 -2.54 6.32 20.17
N PHE A 108 -1.58 7.19 20.40
CA PHE A 108 -1.78 8.64 20.35
C PHE A 108 -2.37 9.07 18.98
N ILE A 109 -1.78 8.63 17.87
CA ILE A 109 -2.24 9.00 16.54
C ILE A 109 -3.68 8.52 16.29
N VAL A 110 -4.00 7.28 16.65
CA VAL A 110 -5.35 6.72 16.50
C VAL A 110 -6.38 7.55 17.27
N GLU A 111 -6.10 7.86 18.54
CA GLU A 111 -7.00 8.62 19.40
C GLU A 111 -7.15 10.07 18.91
N TYR A 112 -6.05 10.70 18.56
CA TYR A 112 -6.04 12.08 18.09
C TYR A 112 -6.71 12.24 16.72
N ALA A 113 -6.51 11.30 15.80
CA ALA A 113 -7.20 11.30 14.51
C ALA A 113 -8.72 11.15 14.68
N HIS A 114 -9.18 10.27 15.55
CA HIS A 114 -10.61 10.16 15.86
C HIS A 114 -11.16 11.44 16.48
N GLU A 115 -10.42 12.08 17.39
CA GLU A 115 -10.85 13.35 18.02
C GLU A 115 -10.99 14.46 16.97
N LYS A 116 -9.97 14.65 16.13
CA LYS A 116 -10.04 15.63 15.04
C LYS A 116 -11.17 15.34 14.07
N ASN A 117 -11.45 14.09 13.81
CA ASN A 117 -12.48 13.69 12.86
C ASN A 117 -13.91 13.97 13.37
N LYS A 118 -14.13 14.17 14.66
CA LYS A 118 -15.43 14.58 15.20
C LYS A 118 -15.93 15.92 14.60
N THR A 119 -14.98 16.82 14.34
CA THR A 119 -15.26 18.13 13.73
C THR A 119 -15.08 18.11 12.21
N ALA A 120 -14.11 17.35 11.70
CA ALA A 120 -13.81 17.31 10.29
C ALA A 120 -14.83 16.49 9.47
N GLY A 121 -15.49 15.50 10.07
CA GLY A 121 -16.55 14.70 9.46
C GLY A 121 -16.13 13.88 8.22
N LYS A 122 -14.84 13.50 8.14
CA LYS A 122 -14.29 12.77 7.00
C LYS A 122 -14.53 11.26 7.12
N SER A 123 -14.56 10.56 5.99
CA SER A 123 -14.50 9.09 5.98
C SER A 123 -13.08 8.67 6.37
N LEU A 124 -12.86 8.33 7.65
CA LEU A 124 -11.55 8.00 8.22
C LEU A 124 -11.36 6.48 8.28
N TRP A 125 -10.29 6.01 7.63
CA TRP A 125 -9.82 4.63 7.69
C TRP A 125 -8.44 4.58 8.34
N LEU A 126 -8.24 3.59 9.20
CA LEU A 126 -6.98 3.37 9.91
C LEU A 126 -6.47 1.97 9.57
N ASN A 127 -5.24 1.86 9.07
CA ASN A 127 -4.60 0.61 8.69
C ASN A 127 -3.28 0.45 9.45
N LEU A 128 -3.00 -0.75 9.93
CA LEU A 128 -1.73 -1.10 10.58
C LEU A 128 -1.03 -2.19 9.77
N VAL A 129 0.10 -1.86 9.17
CA VAL A 129 1.00 -2.81 8.51
C VAL A 129 2.01 -3.30 9.55
N THR A 130 1.91 -4.56 9.93
CA THR A 130 2.69 -5.13 11.06
C THR A 130 3.09 -6.57 10.79
N ASN A 131 4.25 -6.98 11.31
CA ASN A 131 4.67 -8.37 11.30
C ASN A 131 3.96 -9.23 12.37
N LEU A 132 3.12 -8.60 13.19
CA LEU A 132 2.30 -9.19 14.26
C LEU A 132 3.06 -9.80 15.44
N SER A 133 4.38 -9.87 15.42
CA SER A 133 5.15 -10.55 16.49
C SER A 133 5.24 -9.77 17.81
N LEU A 134 4.86 -8.47 17.81
CA LEU A 134 4.71 -7.65 19.01
C LEU A 134 3.25 -7.47 19.43
N MET A 135 2.32 -8.19 18.76
CA MET A 135 0.91 -8.19 19.09
C MET A 135 0.64 -8.98 20.38
N ASP A 136 -0.32 -8.50 21.16
CA ASP A 136 -0.93 -9.19 22.28
C ASP A 136 -2.46 -8.96 22.28
N ASP A 137 -3.16 -9.61 23.18
CA ASP A 137 -4.61 -9.54 23.23
C ASP A 137 -5.14 -8.15 23.61
N GLU A 138 -4.44 -7.44 24.47
CA GLU A 138 -4.82 -6.09 24.88
C GLU A 138 -4.72 -5.11 23.70
N LYS A 139 -3.60 -5.14 22.98
CA LYS A 139 -3.41 -4.33 21.76
C LYS A 139 -4.44 -4.67 20.70
N LEU A 140 -4.66 -5.97 20.47
CA LEU A 140 -5.63 -6.42 19.47
C LEU A 140 -7.04 -5.89 19.78
N ASP A 141 -7.52 -6.10 20.99
CA ASP A 141 -8.88 -5.67 21.38
C ASP A 141 -9.00 -4.14 21.35
N TRP A 142 -7.94 -3.42 21.74
CA TRP A 142 -7.89 -1.97 21.68
C TRP A 142 -7.98 -1.44 20.23
N LEU A 143 -7.22 -2.03 19.31
CA LEU A 143 -7.19 -1.66 17.87
C LEU A 143 -8.52 -1.98 17.19
N LEU A 144 -9.07 -3.18 17.42
CA LEU A 144 -10.36 -3.60 16.86
C LEU A 144 -11.51 -2.71 17.33
N LYS A 145 -11.51 -2.30 18.61
CA LYS A 145 -12.52 -1.39 19.17
C LYS A 145 -12.50 -0.02 18.48
N ARG A 146 -11.35 0.38 17.94
CA ARG A 146 -11.15 1.67 17.24
C ARG A 146 -11.21 1.57 15.73
N GLY A 147 -11.60 0.43 15.21
CA GLY A 147 -11.81 0.25 13.77
C GLY A 147 -10.51 0.19 12.95
N VAL A 148 -9.38 -0.19 13.55
CA VAL A 148 -8.13 -0.36 12.84
C VAL A 148 -8.14 -1.66 12.05
N ASN A 149 -7.83 -1.58 10.76
CA ASN A 149 -7.60 -2.73 9.87
C ASN A 149 -6.14 -3.18 9.96
N PHE A 150 -5.88 -4.40 9.52
CA PHE A 150 -4.56 -4.98 9.58
C PHE A 150 -4.08 -5.43 8.20
N CYS A 151 -2.80 -5.21 7.94
CA CYS A 151 -2.09 -5.86 6.85
C CYS A 151 -0.82 -6.50 7.42
N THR A 152 -0.56 -7.74 7.03
CA THR A 152 0.68 -8.43 7.44
C THR A 152 1.41 -9.01 6.24
N SER A 153 2.59 -9.56 6.48
CA SER A 153 3.36 -10.19 5.41
C SER A 153 3.47 -11.69 5.70
N ILE A 154 3.11 -12.51 4.69
CA ILE A 154 3.29 -13.96 4.72
C ILE A 154 3.92 -14.37 3.40
N ASP A 155 5.18 -14.82 3.42
CA ASP A 155 5.94 -15.08 2.20
C ASP A 155 5.69 -16.49 1.60
N GLY A 156 4.76 -17.25 2.17
CA GLY A 156 4.41 -18.62 1.78
C GLY A 156 4.67 -19.62 2.89
N PRO A 157 5.02 -20.88 2.59
CA PRO A 157 5.25 -21.93 3.57
C PRO A 157 6.32 -21.53 4.61
N ALA A 158 6.22 -22.09 5.81
CA ALA A 158 7.04 -21.71 6.98
C ALA A 158 8.54 -21.62 6.69
N ALA A 159 9.11 -22.61 6.00
CA ALA A 159 10.55 -22.62 5.70
C ALA A 159 10.97 -21.46 4.78
N LEU A 160 10.13 -21.07 3.82
CA LEU A 160 10.38 -19.92 2.94
C LEU A 160 10.20 -18.62 3.70
N HIS A 161 9.10 -18.47 4.44
CA HIS A 161 8.81 -17.28 5.21
C HIS A 161 9.91 -16.98 6.23
N ASP A 162 10.29 -17.96 7.05
CA ASP A 162 11.30 -17.79 8.11
C ASP A 162 12.69 -17.49 7.54
N ARG A 163 13.00 -18.01 6.34
CA ARG A 163 14.24 -17.68 5.63
C ARG A 163 14.26 -16.25 5.10
N ASN A 164 13.15 -15.78 4.57
CA ASN A 164 13.01 -14.41 4.05
C ASN A 164 12.92 -13.37 5.17
N ARG A 165 12.32 -13.75 6.29
CA ARG A 165 11.97 -12.89 7.42
C ARG A 165 12.52 -13.41 8.75
N PRO A 166 13.86 -13.50 8.88
CA PRO A 166 14.50 -13.98 10.11
C PRO A 166 14.04 -13.20 11.34
N TRP A 167 13.67 -13.95 12.37
CA TRP A 167 13.29 -13.44 13.68
C TRP A 167 14.06 -14.16 14.80
N SER A 168 14.74 -13.40 15.66
CA SER A 168 15.63 -13.99 16.67
C SER A 168 14.90 -14.77 17.76
N SER A 169 13.60 -14.52 17.96
CA SER A 169 12.81 -15.14 19.02
C SER A 169 12.10 -16.43 18.59
N GLY A 170 12.28 -16.90 17.36
CA GLY A 170 11.69 -18.16 16.92
C GLY A 170 11.17 -18.18 15.48
N ALA A 171 10.13 -18.99 15.25
CA ALA A 171 9.49 -19.15 13.95
C ALA A 171 8.53 -17.97 13.65
N SER A 172 8.96 -17.09 12.79
CA SER A 172 8.18 -15.91 12.38
C SER A 172 6.84 -16.29 11.74
N HIS A 173 6.85 -17.31 10.86
CA HIS A 173 5.65 -17.81 10.21
C HIS A 173 4.58 -18.25 11.22
N ALA A 174 4.94 -19.10 12.17
CA ALA A 174 3.99 -19.64 13.13
C ALA A 174 3.29 -18.53 13.96
N GLU A 175 4.06 -17.52 14.41
CA GLU A 175 3.52 -16.41 15.18
C GLU A 175 2.62 -15.51 14.30
N THR A 176 3.05 -15.19 13.08
CA THR A 176 2.25 -14.39 12.14
C THR A 176 0.93 -15.09 11.80
N VAL A 177 0.96 -16.37 11.46
CA VAL A 177 -0.26 -17.16 11.12
C VAL A 177 -1.20 -17.30 12.33
N LYS A 178 -0.67 -17.49 13.52
CA LYS A 178 -1.46 -17.52 14.77
C LYS A 178 -2.29 -16.23 14.92
N TRP A 179 -1.64 -15.07 14.80
CA TRP A 179 -2.32 -13.79 14.92
C TRP A 179 -3.24 -13.50 13.73
N PHE A 180 -2.83 -13.85 12.50
CA PHE A 180 -3.68 -13.74 11.32
C PHE A 180 -5.01 -14.46 11.52
N LYS A 181 -4.98 -15.74 11.90
CA LYS A 181 -6.17 -16.54 12.16
C LYS A 181 -7.02 -15.97 13.30
N LYS A 182 -6.39 -15.46 14.35
CA LYS A 182 -7.10 -14.86 15.49
C LYS A 182 -7.82 -13.59 15.09
N ILE A 183 -7.17 -12.68 14.33
CA ILE A 183 -7.77 -11.45 13.82
C ILE A 183 -8.89 -11.78 12.84
N ASP A 184 -8.65 -12.66 11.86
CA ASP A 184 -9.67 -13.07 10.90
C ASP A 184 -10.92 -13.61 11.60
N SER A 185 -10.75 -14.46 12.60
CA SER A 185 -11.87 -15.02 13.36
C SER A 185 -12.72 -13.95 14.07
N LYS A 186 -12.07 -12.89 14.59
CA LYS A 186 -12.75 -11.76 15.26
C LYS A 186 -13.38 -10.77 14.28
N THR A 187 -12.98 -10.78 12.99
CA THR A 187 -13.37 -9.77 11.99
C THR A 187 -14.20 -10.31 10.82
N ARG A 188 -14.41 -11.62 10.71
CA ARG A 188 -15.10 -12.28 9.58
C ARG A 188 -16.47 -11.70 9.22
N SER A 189 -17.22 -11.25 10.20
CA SER A 189 -18.55 -10.66 10.02
C SER A 189 -18.53 -9.14 9.91
N LYS A 190 -17.37 -8.51 9.97
CA LYS A 190 -17.19 -7.06 9.99
C LYS A 190 -16.63 -6.55 8.65
N MET A 191 -16.77 -5.26 8.43
CA MET A 191 -16.15 -4.57 7.31
C MET A 191 -14.62 -4.54 7.44
N PHE A 192 -14.11 -4.54 8.67
CA PHE A 192 -12.67 -4.58 8.99
C PHE A 192 -12.12 -6.00 8.83
N ARG A 193 -10.91 -6.11 8.33
CA ARG A 193 -10.29 -7.39 7.97
C ARG A 193 -8.79 -7.33 8.15
N ILE A 194 -8.20 -8.53 8.16
CA ILE A 194 -6.78 -8.68 7.97
C ILE A 194 -6.52 -9.16 6.54
N ASP A 195 -5.60 -8.49 5.86
CA ASP A 195 -5.03 -8.92 4.59
C ASP A 195 -3.57 -9.31 4.78
N ALA A 196 -3.05 -10.11 3.87
CA ALA A 196 -1.66 -10.49 3.82
C ALA A 196 -1.09 -10.28 2.42
N LEU A 197 0.18 -9.87 2.36
CA LEU A 197 0.93 -9.74 1.13
C LEU A 197 2.27 -10.45 1.25
N LEU A 198 2.89 -10.79 0.13
CA LEU A 198 4.26 -11.26 0.10
C LEU A 198 5.11 -10.42 -0.84
N THR A 199 6.40 -10.35 -0.55
CA THR A 199 7.39 -9.90 -1.51
C THR A 199 8.06 -11.14 -2.13
N VAL A 200 7.87 -11.31 -3.43
CA VAL A 200 8.49 -12.40 -4.16
C VAL A 200 9.99 -12.20 -4.19
N THR A 201 10.75 -13.20 -3.77
CA THR A 201 12.22 -13.22 -3.85
C THR A 201 12.66 -14.36 -4.76
N ARG A 202 13.94 -14.41 -5.15
CA ARG A 202 14.48 -15.58 -5.88
C ARG A 202 14.16 -16.90 -5.17
N LEU A 203 14.08 -16.89 -3.84
CA LEU A 203 13.76 -18.08 -3.03
C LEU A 203 12.30 -18.52 -3.21
N SER A 204 11.42 -17.62 -3.62
CA SER A 204 10.00 -17.89 -3.87
C SER A 204 9.76 -18.53 -5.24
N LEU A 205 10.62 -18.28 -6.22
CA LEU A 205 10.38 -18.61 -7.63
C LEU A 205 10.15 -20.10 -7.91
N SER A 206 10.71 -20.98 -7.07
CA SER A 206 10.52 -22.44 -7.21
C SER A 206 9.25 -22.99 -6.56
N GLN A 207 8.46 -22.14 -5.86
CA GLN A 207 7.36 -22.57 -5.01
C GLN A 207 6.03 -21.81 -5.29
N PRO A 208 5.67 -21.49 -6.55
CA PRO A 208 4.47 -20.67 -6.84
C PRO A 208 3.19 -21.31 -6.30
N ARG A 209 2.99 -22.60 -6.50
CA ARG A 209 1.78 -23.33 -6.08
C ARG A 209 1.70 -23.42 -4.55
N GLN A 210 2.82 -23.77 -3.91
CA GLN A 210 2.87 -23.90 -2.43
C GLN A 210 2.59 -22.57 -1.72
N ILE A 211 3.02 -21.45 -2.33
CA ILE A 211 2.70 -20.11 -1.81
C ILE A 211 1.20 -19.85 -1.88
N VAL A 212 0.56 -20.13 -3.01
CA VAL A 212 -0.89 -19.96 -3.18
C VAL A 212 -1.67 -20.88 -2.24
N ASP A 213 -1.24 -22.15 -2.12
CA ASP A 213 -1.85 -23.14 -1.23
C ASP A 213 -1.76 -22.69 0.25
N GLU A 214 -0.63 -22.10 0.67
CA GLU A 214 -0.46 -21.56 2.04
C GLU A 214 -1.51 -20.47 2.33
N TYR A 215 -1.69 -19.51 1.40
CA TYR A 215 -2.69 -18.46 1.56
C TYR A 215 -4.12 -19.01 1.65
N ALA A 216 -4.44 -20.01 0.83
CA ALA A 216 -5.73 -20.70 0.91
C ALA A 216 -5.90 -21.44 2.24
N ALA A 217 -4.88 -22.13 2.72
CA ALA A 217 -4.90 -22.92 3.96
C ALA A 217 -5.03 -22.06 5.24
N ILE A 218 -4.48 -20.85 5.26
CA ILE A 218 -4.65 -19.93 6.39
C ILE A 218 -6.01 -19.23 6.37
N GLY A 219 -6.79 -19.36 5.29
CA GLY A 219 -8.10 -18.75 5.13
C GLY A 219 -8.06 -17.33 4.56
N ALA A 220 -6.96 -16.92 3.94
CA ALA A 220 -6.88 -15.66 3.23
C ALA A 220 -7.87 -15.62 2.06
N ARG A 221 -8.31 -14.43 1.66
CA ARG A 221 -9.27 -14.25 0.55
C ARG A 221 -8.64 -14.34 -0.82
N GLY A 222 -7.37 -14.14 -0.86
CA GLY A 222 -6.55 -14.10 -2.05
C GLY A 222 -5.09 -13.95 -1.67
N VAL A 223 -4.28 -13.82 -2.66
CA VAL A 223 -2.83 -13.60 -2.54
C VAL A 223 -2.45 -12.30 -3.23
N PHE A 224 -1.46 -11.59 -2.71
CA PHE A 224 -0.88 -10.43 -3.34
C PHE A 224 0.61 -10.70 -3.60
N LEU A 225 0.93 -11.03 -4.85
CA LEU A 225 2.27 -11.41 -5.31
C LEU A 225 3.06 -10.16 -5.73
N ARG A 226 3.62 -9.44 -4.78
CA ARG A 226 4.40 -8.24 -5.08
C ARG A 226 5.80 -8.59 -5.60
N PRO A 227 6.23 -8.02 -6.74
CA PRO A 227 7.61 -8.15 -7.18
C PRO A 227 8.56 -7.49 -6.19
N LEU A 228 9.80 -7.97 -6.19
CA LEU A 228 10.89 -7.39 -5.40
C LEU A 228 11.35 -6.08 -6.04
N ASN A 229 11.39 -5.02 -5.23
CA ASN A 229 11.96 -3.74 -5.63
C ASN A 229 13.35 -3.54 -5.01
N PRO A 230 14.30 -2.88 -5.72
CA PRO A 230 15.65 -2.64 -5.22
C PRO A 230 15.71 -1.43 -4.29
N TYR A 231 15.01 -1.51 -3.15
CA TYR A 231 15.06 -0.49 -2.09
C TYR A 231 15.66 -1.05 -0.81
N GLY A 232 16.31 -0.19 -0.04
CA GLY A 232 16.81 -0.49 1.29
C GLY A 232 17.73 -1.72 1.32
N MET A 233 17.42 -2.69 2.19
CA MET A 233 18.23 -3.91 2.32
C MET A 233 18.21 -4.80 1.07
N ALA A 234 17.17 -4.70 0.25
CA ALA A 234 17.10 -5.48 -0.99
C ALA A 234 18.26 -5.16 -1.94
N VAL A 235 18.76 -3.93 -1.96
CA VAL A 235 19.93 -3.56 -2.76
C VAL A 235 21.16 -4.35 -2.32
N ALA A 236 21.44 -4.38 -1.02
CA ALA A 236 22.60 -5.06 -0.48
C ALA A 236 22.54 -6.60 -0.61
N THR A 237 21.34 -7.15 -0.70
CA THR A 237 21.10 -8.60 -0.80
C THR A 237 20.70 -9.04 -2.20
N TRP A 238 20.67 -8.14 -3.18
CA TRP A 238 20.16 -8.39 -4.53
C TRP A 238 20.76 -9.62 -5.21
N ASN A 239 22.04 -9.84 -5.05
CA ASN A 239 22.74 -11.01 -5.58
C ASN A 239 22.20 -12.36 -5.06
N LYS A 240 21.53 -12.35 -3.91
CA LYS A 240 20.94 -13.55 -3.26
C LYS A 240 19.45 -13.69 -3.51
N ILE A 241 18.72 -12.57 -3.59
CA ILE A 241 17.25 -12.58 -3.61
C ILE A 241 16.65 -11.96 -4.88
N GLY A 242 17.43 -11.22 -5.67
CA GLY A 242 17.00 -10.57 -6.91
C GLY A 242 16.80 -11.57 -8.06
N TYR A 243 15.98 -11.19 -9.02
CA TYR A 243 15.65 -11.97 -10.22
C TYR A 243 15.30 -11.02 -11.38
N GLY A 244 15.21 -11.55 -12.61
CA GLY A 244 14.78 -10.82 -13.78
C GLY A 244 13.26 -10.86 -13.99
N PRO A 245 12.75 -9.97 -14.88
CA PRO A 245 11.31 -9.93 -15.20
C PRO A 245 10.75 -11.25 -15.72
N GLU A 246 11.49 -11.94 -16.58
CA GLU A 246 11.09 -13.22 -17.18
C GLU A 246 10.94 -14.31 -16.11
N GLU A 247 11.83 -14.33 -15.13
CA GLU A 247 11.77 -15.28 -14.01
C GLU A 247 10.50 -15.01 -13.17
N PHE A 248 10.18 -13.73 -12.93
CA PHE A 248 8.95 -13.34 -12.22
C PHE A 248 7.71 -13.74 -13.00
N LEU A 249 7.65 -13.45 -14.30
CA LEU A 249 6.49 -13.79 -15.14
C LEU A 249 6.24 -15.29 -15.21
N ALA A 250 7.30 -16.09 -15.32
CA ALA A 250 7.19 -17.56 -15.28
C ALA A 250 6.67 -18.09 -13.94
N PHE A 251 7.08 -17.46 -12.82
CA PHE A 251 6.57 -17.74 -11.48
C PHE A 251 5.10 -17.32 -11.37
N TYR A 252 4.79 -16.11 -11.79
CA TYR A 252 3.45 -15.51 -11.70
C TYR A 252 2.40 -16.33 -12.47
N ALA A 253 2.73 -16.74 -13.70
CA ALA A 253 1.84 -17.58 -14.50
C ALA A 253 1.46 -18.88 -13.76
N LYS A 254 2.45 -19.60 -13.19
CA LYS A 254 2.19 -20.82 -12.41
C LYS A 254 1.38 -20.57 -11.13
N ALA A 255 1.56 -19.41 -10.52
CA ALA A 255 0.76 -19.03 -9.35
C ALA A 255 -0.69 -18.73 -9.74
N ILE A 256 -0.92 -18.02 -10.86
CA ILE A 256 -2.27 -17.78 -11.41
C ILE A 256 -2.96 -19.09 -11.80
N ASP A 257 -2.26 -20.01 -12.45
CA ASP A 257 -2.83 -21.34 -12.76
C ASP A 257 -3.35 -22.02 -11.50
N ARG A 258 -2.58 -21.94 -10.39
CA ARG A 258 -3.04 -22.52 -9.11
C ARG A 258 -4.24 -21.79 -8.52
N VAL A 259 -4.30 -20.47 -8.61
CA VAL A 259 -5.47 -19.68 -8.20
C VAL A 259 -6.73 -20.12 -8.98
N LEU A 260 -6.61 -20.33 -10.28
CA LEU A 260 -7.71 -20.79 -11.13
C LEU A 260 -8.16 -22.20 -10.73
N GLU A 261 -7.22 -23.14 -10.55
CA GLU A 261 -7.52 -24.51 -10.11
C GLU A 261 -8.30 -24.53 -8.77
N ILE A 262 -7.87 -23.75 -7.76
CA ILE A 262 -8.56 -23.65 -6.47
C ILE A 262 -10.02 -23.22 -6.66
N ASN A 263 -10.26 -22.28 -7.56
CA ASN A 263 -11.61 -21.81 -7.85
C ASN A 263 -12.45 -22.87 -8.62
N GLU A 264 -11.84 -23.61 -9.55
CA GLU A 264 -12.48 -24.69 -10.28
C GLU A 264 -12.83 -25.88 -9.36
N GLU A 265 -11.93 -26.26 -8.48
CA GLU A 265 -12.14 -27.29 -7.46
C GLU A 265 -13.25 -26.94 -6.47
N ARG A 266 -13.64 -25.66 -6.39
CA ARG A 266 -14.66 -25.13 -5.45
C ARG A 266 -14.43 -25.53 -3.99
N THR A 267 -13.16 -25.69 -3.61
CA THR A 267 -12.75 -26.10 -2.25
C THR A 267 -12.99 -25.00 -1.22
N LEU A 268 -13.05 -23.75 -1.67
CA LEU A 268 -13.30 -22.59 -0.82
C LEU A 268 -14.74 -22.09 -0.97
N ARG A 269 -15.30 -21.58 0.14
CA ARG A 269 -16.67 -21.01 0.16
C ARG A 269 -16.82 -19.74 -0.68
N ARG A 270 -15.73 -19.07 -1.03
CA ARG A 270 -15.70 -17.82 -1.80
C ARG A 270 -14.60 -17.91 -2.84
N PRO A 271 -14.71 -17.19 -3.97
CA PRO A 271 -13.64 -17.11 -4.94
C PRO A 271 -12.33 -16.62 -4.28
N PHE A 272 -11.25 -17.28 -4.63
CA PHE A 272 -9.89 -16.90 -4.26
C PHE A 272 -9.27 -16.14 -5.42
N PHE A 273 -8.57 -15.04 -5.16
CA PHE A 273 -8.04 -14.18 -6.22
C PHE A 273 -6.59 -13.79 -5.98
N GLU A 274 -5.92 -13.44 -7.05
CA GLU A 274 -4.67 -12.70 -6.98
C GLU A 274 -4.98 -11.21 -7.17
N GLN A 275 -4.41 -10.38 -6.27
CA GLN A 275 -4.82 -8.98 -6.14
C GLN A 275 -4.48 -8.13 -7.37
N THR A 276 -3.28 -8.29 -7.94
CA THR A 276 -2.85 -7.52 -9.12
C THR A 276 -3.68 -7.89 -10.35
N ALA A 277 -3.88 -9.19 -10.61
CA ALA A 277 -4.73 -9.66 -11.70
C ALA A 277 -6.15 -9.12 -11.58
N ARG A 278 -6.71 -9.13 -10.36
CA ARG A 278 -8.05 -8.58 -10.12
C ARG A 278 -8.13 -7.08 -10.45
N LEU A 279 -7.12 -6.31 -10.07
CA LEU A 279 -7.07 -4.87 -10.36
C LEU A 279 -6.96 -4.59 -11.86
N TYR A 280 -6.08 -5.31 -12.58
CA TYR A 280 -5.96 -5.18 -14.03
C TYR A 280 -7.26 -5.58 -14.75
N LEU A 281 -7.86 -6.70 -14.36
CA LEU A 281 -9.12 -7.14 -14.96
C LEU A 281 -10.26 -6.15 -14.70
N ALA A 282 -10.33 -5.54 -13.50
CA ALA A 282 -11.30 -4.50 -13.23
C ALA A 282 -11.12 -3.30 -14.18
N LYS A 283 -9.87 -2.83 -14.38
CA LYS A 283 -9.58 -1.72 -15.30
C LYS A 283 -9.88 -2.04 -16.78
N ILE A 284 -9.71 -3.30 -17.20
CA ILE A 284 -9.88 -3.71 -18.60
C ILE A 284 -11.35 -4.01 -18.91
N LEU A 285 -12.07 -4.64 -17.98
CA LEU A 285 -13.38 -5.23 -18.23
C LEU A 285 -14.55 -4.39 -17.71
N THR A 286 -14.28 -3.34 -16.94
CA THR A 286 -15.34 -2.48 -16.36
C THR A 286 -15.06 -1.02 -16.65
N ASP A 287 -16.11 -0.18 -16.56
CA ASP A 287 -15.97 1.28 -16.64
C ASP A 287 -15.42 1.88 -15.34
N ASP A 288 -15.28 1.08 -14.29
CA ASP A 288 -14.76 1.49 -13.00
C ASP A 288 -13.22 1.38 -12.97
N ASP A 289 -12.53 2.51 -12.83
CA ASP A 289 -11.12 2.51 -12.47
C ASP A 289 -11.02 2.40 -10.94
N PRO A 290 -10.43 1.29 -10.40
CA PRO A 290 -10.23 1.14 -8.96
C PRO A 290 -9.30 2.23 -8.38
N ASN A 291 -8.70 3.08 -9.25
CA ASN A 291 -7.81 4.18 -8.88
C ASN A 291 -6.67 3.73 -7.94
N TYR A 292 -6.18 2.52 -8.18
CA TYR A 292 -5.10 1.96 -7.38
C TYR A 292 -3.79 2.70 -7.67
N LEU A 293 -3.10 3.13 -6.62
CA LEU A 293 -2.01 4.10 -6.72
C LEU A 293 -0.87 3.66 -7.65
N ASP A 294 -0.51 2.39 -7.62
CA ASP A 294 0.59 1.83 -8.43
C ASP A 294 0.22 1.64 -9.92
N LEU A 295 -1.08 1.73 -10.25
CA LEU A 295 -1.61 1.44 -11.61
C LEU A 295 -2.37 2.63 -12.21
N ARG A 296 -2.28 3.80 -11.62
CA ARG A 296 -2.97 5.00 -12.13
C ARG A 296 -2.08 5.89 -12.98
N SER A 297 -2.70 6.66 -13.86
CA SER A 297 -2.06 7.73 -14.62
C SER A 297 -2.79 9.05 -14.36
N PRO A 298 -2.08 10.10 -13.97
CA PRO A 298 -0.66 10.15 -13.62
C PRO A 298 -0.34 9.42 -12.32
N CYS A 299 0.96 9.24 -12.01
CA CYS A 299 1.45 8.63 -10.79
C CYS A 299 0.78 9.23 -9.54
N GLY A 300 0.41 8.37 -8.59
CA GLY A 300 -0.26 8.78 -7.35
C GLY A 300 0.58 9.57 -6.35
N ALA A 301 1.88 9.71 -6.57
CA ALA A 301 2.80 10.39 -5.67
C ALA A 301 2.43 11.88 -5.49
N GLY A 302 2.16 12.29 -4.27
CA GLY A 302 1.75 13.64 -3.88
C GLY A 302 0.28 13.99 -4.17
N ILE A 303 -0.40 13.26 -5.05
CA ILE A 303 -1.80 13.52 -5.42
C ILE A 303 -2.79 12.44 -4.94
N GLY A 304 -2.33 11.24 -4.69
CA GLY A 304 -3.11 10.12 -4.18
C GLY A 304 -2.59 9.61 -2.86
N GLN A 305 -1.30 9.77 -2.59
CA GLN A 305 -0.65 9.45 -1.34
C GLN A 305 0.39 10.49 -0.92
N MET A 306 0.67 10.54 0.39
CA MET A 306 1.83 11.20 0.99
C MET A 306 2.39 10.31 2.10
N ALA A 307 3.70 10.39 2.34
CA ALA A 307 4.33 9.66 3.43
C ALA A 307 5.01 10.61 4.42
N TYR A 308 5.01 10.23 5.70
CA TYR A 308 5.54 11.02 6.81
C TYR A 308 6.53 10.17 7.60
N ASN A 309 7.77 10.63 7.70
CA ASN A 309 8.77 9.98 8.52
C ASN A 309 8.62 10.36 10.01
N TRP A 310 9.34 9.62 10.85
CA TRP A 310 9.35 9.77 12.32
C TRP A 310 9.77 11.17 12.81
N ASP A 311 10.51 11.91 12.00
CA ASP A 311 10.97 13.28 12.27
C ASP A 311 10.02 14.36 11.75
N GLY A 312 8.90 13.96 11.14
CA GLY A 312 7.90 14.83 10.53
C GLY A 312 8.20 15.23 9.08
N SER A 313 9.26 14.75 8.46
CA SER A 313 9.56 14.97 7.04
C SER A 313 8.44 14.38 6.17
N VAL A 314 8.02 15.13 5.14
CA VAL A 314 6.90 14.79 4.25
C VAL A 314 7.42 14.45 2.87
N TYR A 315 7.01 13.30 2.35
CA TYR A 315 7.41 12.80 1.02
C TYR A 315 6.20 12.61 0.11
N THR A 316 6.43 12.63 -1.19
CA THR A 316 5.38 12.41 -2.20
C THR A 316 4.72 11.04 -2.07
N CYS A 317 5.47 10.01 -1.64
CA CYS A 317 5.00 8.61 -1.54
C CYS A 317 5.89 7.81 -0.59
N ASP A 318 5.52 6.55 -0.35
CA ASP A 318 6.30 5.62 0.48
C ASP A 318 7.67 5.31 -0.14
N GLU A 319 7.73 5.13 -1.46
CA GLU A 319 8.98 4.92 -2.19
C GLU A 319 9.91 6.13 -2.09
N GLY A 320 9.37 7.36 -2.14
CA GLY A 320 10.14 8.59 -1.99
C GLY A 320 10.88 8.67 -0.65
N ARG A 321 10.25 8.26 0.45
CA ARG A 321 10.94 8.18 1.74
C ARG A 321 11.96 7.03 1.81
N MET A 322 11.73 5.91 1.10
CA MET A 322 12.70 4.81 1.02
C MET A 322 13.95 5.26 0.26
N LEU A 323 13.79 6.03 -0.82
CA LEU A 323 14.89 6.63 -1.58
C LEU A 323 15.68 7.62 -0.74
N ASN A 324 15.02 8.42 0.10
CA ASN A 324 15.72 9.32 1.05
C ASN A 324 16.66 8.53 1.97
N ARG A 325 16.25 7.35 2.45
CA ARG A 325 17.13 6.46 3.22
C ARG A 325 18.32 5.91 2.44
N MET A 326 18.27 6.01 1.12
CA MET A 326 19.35 5.63 0.20
C MET A 326 20.18 6.85 -0.28
N GLY A 327 19.87 8.06 0.23
CA GLY A 327 20.59 9.29 -0.08
C GLY A 327 20.00 10.14 -1.20
N ASP A 328 18.75 9.86 -1.63
CA ASP A 328 18.04 10.64 -2.65
C ASP A 328 16.88 11.42 -2.04
N ASP A 329 17.05 12.73 -1.91
CA ASP A 329 16.07 13.65 -1.31
C ASP A 329 15.08 14.24 -2.33
N THR A 330 15.10 13.78 -3.59
CA THR A 330 14.28 14.35 -4.67
C THR A 330 12.80 14.42 -4.31
N PHE A 331 12.30 13.44 -3.56
CA PHE A 331 10.88 13.33 -3.24
C PHE A 331 10.47 13.92 -1.88
N LEU A 332 11.38 14.61 -1.19
CA LEU A 332 11.08 15.38 0.02
C LEU A 332 10.34 16.67 -0.37
N ILE A 333 9.13 16.87 0.17
CA ILE A 333 8.25 17.98 -0.20
C ILE A 333 7.87 18.89 0.97
N GLY A 334 8.48 18.71 2.13
CA GLY A 334 8.27 19.57 3.29
C GLY A 334 8.44 18.87 4.61
N LYS A 335 7.96 19.53 5.68
CA LYS A 335 7.96 18.99 7.04
C LYS A 335 6.66 19.33 7.77
N ALA A 336 6.10 18.39 8.49
CA ALA A 336 4.90 18.60 9.30
C ALA A 336 5.20 19.61 10.41
N GLY A 337 4.33 20.60 10.57
CA GLY A 337 4.51 21.73 11.49
C GLY A 337 5.28 22.92 10.87
N GLU A 338 5.77 22.79 9.64
CA GLU A 338 6.38 23.88 8.88
C GLU A 338 5.59 24.08 7.57
N GLY A 339 5.25 25.33 7.23
CA GLY A 339 4.42 25.65 6.07
C GLY A 339 3.01 25.03 6.13
N THR A 340 2.37 24.87 4.98
CA THR A 340 0.98 24.42 4.82
C THR A 340 0.88 23.14 3.99
N TYR A 341 -0.28 22.48 4.05
CA TYR A 341 -0.61 21.39 3.13
C TYR A 341 -0.52 21.84 1.65
N ALA A 342 -1.03 23.06 1.35
CA ALA A 342 -1.02 23.60 0.00
C ALA A 342 0.39 23.76 -0.58
N GLU A 343 1.37 24.13 0.24
CA GLU A 343 2.77 24.22 -0.17
C GLU A 343 3.35 22.83 -0.50
N SER A 344 3.07 21.82 0.33
CA SER A 344 3.48 20.43 0.06
C SER A 344 2.81 19.88 -1.20
N ALA A 345 1.51 20.03 -1.34
CA ALA A 345 0.75 19.57 -2.51
C ALA A 345 1.13 20.33 -3.80
N GLY A 346 1.48 21.61 -3.67
CA GLY A 346 1.94 22.47 -4.77
C GLY A 346 3.44 22.39 -5.05
N HIS A 347 4.18 21.51 -4.38
CA HIS A 347 5.63 21.41 -4.54
C HIS A 347 6.03 21.12 -6.00
N PRO A 348 7.12 21.71 -6.54
CA PRO A 348 7.54 21.51 -7.93
C PRO A 348 7.66 20.03 -8.33
N VAL A 349 8.15 19.18 -7.44
CA VAL A 349 8.27 17.74 -7.68
C VAL A 349 6.91 17.07 -7.86
N VAL A 350 5.91 17.41 -7.05
CA VAL A 350 4.54 16.89 -7.21
C VAL A 350 3.97 17.27 -8.57
N ARG A 351 4.16 18.54 -8.98
CA ARG A 351 3.70 19.02 -10.30
C ARG A 351 4.42 18.32 -11.45
N ALA A 352 5.75 18.14 -11.32
CA ALA A 352 6.54 17.44 -12.32
C ALA A 352 6.10 15.99 -12.48
N LEU A 353 5.86 15.27 -11.37
CA LEU A 353 5.36 13.89 -11.39
C LEU A 353 3.97 13.80 -12.04
N ALA A 354 3.05 14.71 -11.68
CA ALA A 354 1.71 14.73 -12.26
C ALA A 354 1.70 14.95 -13.78
N VAL A 355 2.64 15.74 -14.30
CA VAL A 355 2.79 15.98 -15.75
C VAL A 355 3.57 14.88 -16.44
N ALA A 356 4.75 14.54 -15.92
CA ALA A 356 5.68 13.62 -16.58
C ALA A 356 5.20 12.16 -16.60
N SER A 357 4.42 11.76 -15.61
CA SER A 357 3.89 10.39 -15.52
C SER A 357 2.52 10.18 -16.18
N ASN A 358 1.98 11.21 -16.84
CA ASN A 358 0.76 11.04 -17.60
C ASN A 358 1.04 10.21 -18.87
N LEU A 359 0.23 9.18 -19.11
CA LEU A 359 0.37 8.32 -20.30
C LEU A 359 0.34 9.11 -21.60
N ASP A 360 -0.45 10.20 -21.67
CA ASP A 360 -0.52 11.07 -22.86
C ASP A 360 0.81 11.75 -23.18
N ASN A 361 1.74 11.81 -22.21
CA ASN A 361 3.07 12.41 -22.37
C ASN A 361 4.17 11.34 -22.57
N GLN A 362 3.83 10.05 -22.60
CA GLN A 362 4.80 8.96 -22.80
C GLN A 362 4.84 8.60 -24.28
N ILE A 363 6.01 8.86 -24.90
CA ILE A 363 6.21 8.64 -26.36
C ILE A 363 6.04 7.16 -26.76
N GLU A 364 6.30 6.24 -25.82
CA GLU A 364 6.26 4.80 -26.04
C GLU A 364 4.91 4.17 -25.67
N CYS A 365 4.00 4.92 -25.15
CA CYS A 365 2.63 4.51 -24.81
C CYS A 365 1.63 5.14 -25.76
#